data_d7440a80b6c72c26d180fde38c3383b8
#
_entry.id   d7440a80b6c72c26d180fde38c3383b8
#
_cell.length_a   1.000
_cell.length_b   1.000
_cell.length_c   1.000
_cell.angle_alpha   90.00
_cell.angle_beta   90.00
_cell.angle_gamma   90.00
#
_symmetry.space_group_name_H-M   'P 1'
#
loop_
_entity.id
_entity.type
_entity.pdbx_description
1 polymer ?
#
loop_
_entity_poly.entity_id
_entity_poly.type
_entity_poly.pdbx_seq_one_letter_code
_entity_poly.pdbx_strand_id
1 'polypeptide(L)'
;MRFNHLLLCCAFLFAGTSARAQNLIVVTDTQHPMPHIPDGAQVIQLDAADEINDLYFGNLPSDPVQAEKAARERIQHIDQIYQNTLRAALQGAVDAWTLGVTKIPAVIVDQRYVVYGESNVEQAVLRIKAYQENGQ
;
A
#
# COMPACT_ATOMS: atom_id res chain seq x y z
N MET A 1 59.16 -40.53 -14.94
CA MET A 1 58.74 -39.30 -14.19
C MET A 1 57.33 -38.92 -14.66
N ARG A 2 56.33 -39.25 -13.85
CA ARG A 2 54.92 -38.90 -14.14
C ARG A 2 54.48 -37.85 -13.15
N PHE A 3 54.30 -36.60 -13.63
CA PHE A 3 53.73 -35.52 -12.83
C PHE A 3 52.22 -35.63 -12.84
N ASN A 4 51.67 -35.94 -11.70
CA ASN A 4 50.24 -36.03 -11.46
C ASN A 4 49.74 -34.64 -11.01
N HIS A 5 49.10 -33.88 -11.90
CA HIS A 5 48.46 -32.63 -11.54
C HIS A 5 47.06 -32.93 -10.97
N LEU A 6 46.97 -32.88 -9.62
CA LEU A 6 45.72 -32.96 -8.89
C LEU A 6 45.03 -31.60 -9.00
N LEU A 7 44.02 -31.50 -9.87
CA LEU A 7 43.17 -30.30 -10.06
C LEU A 7 42.15 -30.26 -8.91
N LEU A 8 42.42 -29.41 -7.93
CA LEU A 8 41.54 -29.14 -6.80
C LEU A 8 40.43 -28.20 -7.29
N CYS A 9 39.24 -28.75 -7.62
CA CYS A 9 38.05 -28.02 -7.99
C CYS A 9 37.36 -27.44 -6.75
N CYS A 10 37.67 -26.18 -6.38
CA CYS A 10 36.93 -25.44 -5.37
C CYS A 10 35.56 -25.07 -5.89
N ALA A 11 34.55 -25.88 -5.60
CA ALA A 11 33.16 -25.53 -5.81
C ALA A 11 32.74 -24.47 -4.77
N PHE A 12 32.73 -23.18 -5.18
CA PHE A 12 32.12 -22.11 -4.40
C PHE A 12 30.59 -22.29 -4.45
N LEU A 13 30.02 -22.86 -3.39
CA LEU A 13 28.59 -22.83 -3.18
C LEU A 13 28.20 -21.38 -2.81
N PHE A 14 27.73 -20.62 -3.82
CA PHE A 14 27.00 -19.38 -3.60
C PHE A 14 25.66 -19.76 -2.94
N ALA A 15 25.59 -19.73 -1.63
CA ALA A 15 24.35 -19.68 -0.89
C ALA A 15 23.69 -18.33 -1.19
N GLY A 16 22.89 -18.28 -2.24
CA GLY A 16 22.05 -17.13 -2.53
C GLY A 16 21.04 -16.96 -1.40
N THR A 17 21.32 -16.03 -0.48
CA THR A 17 20.30 -15.54 0.44
C THR A 17 19.24 -14.82 -0.40
N SER A 18 18.14 -15.52 -0.71
CA SER A 18 16.95 -14.90 -1.27
C SER A 18 16.45 -13.88 -0.25
N ALA A 19 16.79 -12.61 -0.45
CA ALA A 19 16.16 -11.52 0.27
C ALA A 19 14.67 -11.58 -0.12
N ARG A 20 13.85 -12.13 0.75
CA ARG A 20 12.40 -12.12 0.60
C ARG A 20 11.99 -10.66 0.69
N ALA A 21 11.52 -10.10 -0.42
CA ALA A 21 10.91 -8.77 -0.39
C ALA A 21 9.74 -8.83 0.60
N GLN A 22 9.85 -8.10 1.69
CA GLN A 22 8.77 -7.98 2.69
C GLN A 22 7.56 -7.33 2.00
N ASN A 23 6.41 -7.99 2.03
CA ASN A 23 5.17 -7.39 1.55
C ASN A 23 4.72 -6.36 2.60
N LEU A 24 4.91 -5.09 2.28
CA LEU A 24 4.61 -3.96 3.16
C LEU A 24 3.35 -3.25 2.66
N ILE A 25 2.33 -3.18 3.51
CA ILE A 25 1.08 -2.49 3.24
C ILE A 25 0.88 -1.42 4.30
N VAL A 26 0.58 -0.21 3.86
CA VAL A 26 0.27 0.95 4.72
C VAL A 26 -1.18 1.32 4.48
N VAL A 27 -1.99 1.35 5.55
CA VAL A 27 -3.40 1.76 5.49
C VAL A 27 -3.56 3.04 6.28
N THR A 28 -4.06 4.08 5.62
CA THR A 28 -4.18 5.43 6.19
C THR A 28 -5.33 6.21 5.57
N ASP A 29 -5.47 7.48 5.89
CA ASP A 29 -6.35 8.48 5.27
C ASP A 29 -5.66 9.86 5.23
N THR A 30 -6.33 10.88 4.71
CA THR A 30 -5.81 12.26 4.65
C THR A 30 -5.60 12.90 6.02
N GLN A 31 -6.31 12.44 7.05
CA GLN A 31 -6.20 12.96 8.41
C GLN A 31 -5.05 12.33 9.20
N HIS A 32 -4.53 11.20 8.72
CA HIS A 32 -3.41 10.47 9.33
C HIS A 32 -2.23 10.36 8.36
N PRO A 33 -1.58 11.48 7.99
CA PRO A 33 -0.50 11.46 7.03
C PRO A 33 0.67 10.59 7.51
N MET A 34 1.17 9.76 6.61
CA MET A 34 2.30 8.87 6.85
C MET A 34 3.52 9.38 6.08
N PRO A 35 4.44 10.12 6.71
CA PRO A 35 5.66 10.57 6.06
C PRO A 35 6.63 9.41 5.83
N HIS A 36 7.41 9.49 4.76
CA HIS A 36 8.50 8.56 4.47
C HIS A 36 8.05 7.10 4.30
N ILE A 37 7.05 6.88 3.45
CA ILE A 37 6.67 5.52 3.06
C ILE A 37 7.77 4.96 2.13
N PRO A 38 8.35 3.79 2.42
CA PRO A 38 9.37 3.18 1.57
C PRO A 38 8.86 2.85 0.17
N ASP A 39 9.75 2.96 -0.82
CA ASP A 39 9.47 2.52 -2.18
C ASP A 39 9.07 1.04 -2.20
N GLY A 40 8.04 0.72 -3.00
CA GLY A 40 7.51 -0.64 -3.13
C GLY A 40 6.50 -1.05 -2.04
N ALA A 41 6.20 -0.18 -1.06
CA ALA A 41 5.07 -0.40 -0.16
C ALA A 41 3.75 -0.15 -0.89
N GLN A 42 2.76 -1.01 -0.67
CA GLN A 42 1.39 -0.76 -1.10
C GLN A 42 0.74 0.23 -0.14
N VAL A 43 0.21 1.34 -0.66
CA VAL A 43 -0.54 2.31 0.15
C VAL A 43 -2.02 2.17 -0.15
N ILE A 44 -2.81 2.02 0.90
CA ILE A 44 -4.26 2.03 0.86
C ILE A 44 -4.75 3.27 1.60
N GLN A 45 -5.32 4.22 0.86
CA GLN A 45 -5.93 5.41 1.40
C GLN A 45 -7.44 5.21 1.46
N LEU A 46 -8.01 5.16 2.67
CA LEU A 46 -9.40 4.75 2.87
C LEU A 46 -10.42 5.78 2.39
N ASP A 47 -10.06 7.05 2.37
CA ASP A 47 -10.87 8.17 1.90
C ASP A 47 -10.60 8.55 0.43
N ALA A 48 -9.77 7.78 -0.28
CA ALA A 48 -9.43 8.06 -1.69
C ALA A 48 -10.66 8.12 -2.61
N ALA A 49 -11.69 7.31 -2.36
CA ALA A 49 -12.92 7.34 -3.14
C ALA A 49 -13.68 8.66 -2.98
N ASP A 50 -13.72 9.20 -1.76
CA ASP A 50 -14.36 10.48 -1.47
C ASP A 50 -13.57 11.63 -2.11
N GLU A 51 -12.23 11.62 -2.01
CA GLU A 51 -11.37 12.60 -2.67
C GLU A 51 -11.55 12.62 -4.20
N ILE A 52 -11.64 11.44 -4.83
CA ILE A 52 -11.90 11.32 -6.26
C ILE A 52 -13.26 11.91 -6.61
N ASN A 53 -14.30 11.60 -5.83
CA ASN A 53 -15.63 12.16 -6.03
C ASN A 53 -15.66 13.67 -5.85
N ASP A 54 -14.98 14.20 -4.85
CA ASP A 54 -14.88 15.64 -4.62
C ASP A 54 -14.13 16.35 -5.75
N LEU A 55 -13.11 15.72 -6.31
CA LEU A 55 -12.39 16.26 -7.47
C LEU A 55 -13.31 16.40 -8.70
N TYR A 56 -14.16 15.40 -8.96
CA TYR A 56 -15.02 15.37 -10.14
C TYR A 56 -16.37 16.08 -9.93
N PHE A 57 -16.95 16.00 -8.74
CA PHE A 57 -18.30 16.50 -8.44
C PHE A 57 -18.36 17.59 -7.37
N GLY A 58 -17.24 17.91 -6.73
CA GLY A 58 -17.14 19.01 -5.77
C GLY A 58 -17.47 20.36 -6.40
N ASN A 59 -17.78 21.35 -5.57
CA ASN A 59 -18.08 22.74 -5.99
C ASN A 59 -19.22 22.84 -7.01
N LEU A 60 -20.32 22.12 -6.80
CA LEU A 60 -21.55 22.36 -7.54
C LEU A 60 -22.16 23.70 -7.15
N PRO A 61 -22.85 24.39 -8.09
CA PRO A 61 -23.59 25.63 -7.80
C PRO A 61 -24.60 25.44 -6.66
N SER A 62 -24.84 26.49 -5.88
CA SER A 62 -25.81 26.45 -4.78
C SER A 62 -27.27 26.43 -5.26
N ASP A 63 -27.54 26.92 -6.47
CA ASP A 63 -28.83 26.81 -7.08
C ASP A 63 -29.13 25.38 -7.56
N PRO A 64 -30.25 24.76 -7.15
CA PRO A 64 -30.52 23.36 -7.43
C PRO A 64 -30.61 23.03 -8.95
N VAL A 65 -31.13 23.93 -9.76
CA VAL A 65 -31.29 23.71 -11.20
C VAL A 65 -29.95 23.76 -11.90
N GLN A 66 -29.12 24.73 -11.52
CA GLN A 66 -27.76 24.84 -12.06
C GLN A 66 -26.87 23.69 -11.56
N ALA A 67 -27.02 23.28 -10.30
CA ALA A 67 -26.31 22.11 -9.73
C ALA A 67 -26.63 20.82 -10.49
N GLU A 68 -27.93 20.58 -10.76
CA GLU A 68 -28.37 19.41 -11.54
C GLU A 68 -27.77 19.41 -12.95
N LYS A 69 -27.84 20.56 -13.64
CA LYS A 69 -27.27 20.72 -14.97
C LYS A 69 -25.76 20.44 -14.97
N ALA A 70 -25.02 21.06 -14.05
CA ALA A 70 -23.57 20.86 -13.92
C ALA A 70 -23.20 19.40 -13.60
N ALA A 71 -23.95 18.74 -12.71
CA ALA A 71 -23.75 17.35 -12.39
C ALA A 71 -23.98 16.43 -13.62
N ARG A 72 -25.06 16.66 -14.39
CA ARG A 72 -25.33 15.90 -15.62
C ARG A 72 -24.23 16.07 -16.66
N GLU A 73 -23.72 17.28 -16.85
CA GLU A 73 -22.63 17.57 -17.77
C GLU A 73 -21.35 16.83 -17.34
N ARG A 74 -21.02 16.84 -16.04
CA ARG A 74 -19.85 16.12 -15.51
C ARG A 74 -19.99 14.61 -15.69
N ILE A 75 -21.16 14.02 -15.41
CA ILE A 75 -21.42 12.60 -15.61
C ILE A 75 -21.23 12.18 -17.07
N GLN A 76 -21.64 13.03 -18.03
CA GLN A 76 -21.46 12.75 -19.46
C GLN A 76 -20.00 12.77 -19.89
N HIS A 77 -19.12 13.42 -19.14
CA HIS A 77 -17.69 13.51 -19.40
C HIS A 77 -16.82 12.61 -18.52
N ILE A 78 -17.47 11.70 -17.77
CA ILE A 78 -16.73 10.67 -17.00
C ILE A 78 -15.93 9.80 -17.97
N ASP A 79 -14.62 9.83 -17.80
CA ASP A 79 -13.69 9.06 -18.61
C ASP A 79 -13.30 7.73 -17.96
N GLN A 80 -12.53 6.94 -18.69
CA GLN A 80 -12.02 5.65 -18.20
C GLN A 80 -11.04 5.82 -17.04
N ILE A 81 -10.38 6.97 -16.95
CA ILE A 81 -9.41 7.26 -15.86
C ILE A 81 -10.17 7.36 -14.54
N TYR A 82 -11.24 8.17 -14.48
CA TYR A 82 -12.10 8.25 -13.30
C TYR A 82 -12.58 6.87 -12.85
N GLN A 83 -13.15 6.09 -13.79
CA GLN A 83 -13.70 4.77 -13.46
C GLN A 83 -12.63 3.82 -12.90
N ASN A 84 -11.45 3.81 -13.48
CA ASN A 84 -10.37 2.95 -13.04
C ASN A 84 -9.81 3.39 -11.68
N THR A 85 -9.64 4.69 -11.48
CA THR A 85 -9.11 5.25 -10.22
C THR A 85 -10.09 5.00 -9.07
N LEU A 86 -11.38 5.26 -9.29
CA LEU A 86 -12.42 4.99 -8.29
C LEU A 86 -12.50 3.49 -7.95
N ARG A 87 -12.44 2.62 -8.96
CA ARG A 87 -12.43 1.16 -8.73
C ARG A 87 -11.23 0.73 -7.91
N ALA A 88 -10.05 1.26 -8.20
CA ALA A 88 -8.82 0.96 -7.44
C ALA A 88 -8.93 1.43 -5.98
N ALA A 89 -9.47 2.62 -5.73
CA ALA A 89 -9.70 3.15 -4.40
C ALA A 89 -10.67 2.27 -3.58
N LEU A 90 -11.81 1.89 -4.18
CA LEU A 90 -12.79 1.01 -3.55
C LEU A 90 -12.22 -0.40 -3.28
N GLN A 91 -11.43 -0.94 -4.23
CA GLN A 91 -10.75 -2.22 -4.03
C GLN A 91 -9.77 -2.15 -2.88
N GLY A 92 -8.99 -1.07 -2.75
CA GLY A 92 -8.08 -0.85 -1.62
C GLY A 92 -8.81 -0.90 -0.28
N ALA A 93 -9.97 -0.25 -0.16
CA ALA A 93 -10.78 -0.31 1.05
C ALA A 93 -11.27 -1.74 1.37
N VAL A 94 -11.68 -2.50 0.37
CA VAL A 94 -12.06 -3.92 0.50
C VAL A 94 -10.86 -4.77 0.96
N ASP A 95 -9.68 -4.51 0.39
CA ASP A 95 -8.45 -5.23 0.75
C ASP A 95 -8.07 -4.96 2.21
N ALA A 96 -8.13 -3.69 2.67
CA ALA A 96 -7.88 -3.33 4.06
C ALA A 96 -8.86 -4.03 5.02
N TRP A 97 -10.14 -4.07 4.66
CA TRP A 97 -11.15 -4.78 5.43
C TRP A 97 -10.89 -6.30 5.47
N THR A 98 -10.52 -6.90 4.35
CA THR A 98 -10.20 -8.33 4.24
C THR A 98 -8.96 -8.70 5.09
N LEU A 99 -7.99 -7.79 5.18
CA LEU A 99 -6.83 -7.92 6.07
C LEU A 99 -7.17 -7.73 7.57
N GLY A 100 -8.43 -7.44 7.89
CA GLY A 100 -8.88 -7.25 9.26
C GLY A 100 -8.42 -5.95 9.91
N VAL A 101 -8.14 -4.92 9.11
CA VAL A 101 -7.74 -3.61 9.65
C VAL A 101 -8.93 -2.96 10.36
N THR A 102 -8.76 -2.69 11.64
CA THR A 102 -9.80 -2.11 12.50
C THR A 102 -9.51 -0.67 12.94
N LYS A 103 -8.29 -0.21 12.76
CA LYS A 103 -7.83 1.14 13.13
C LYS A 103 -6.79 1.64 12.13
N ILE A 104 -6.67 2.95 12.00
CA ILE A 104 -5.67 3.62 11.19
C ILE A 104 -4.92 4.67 12.04
N PRO A 105 -3.68 5.01 11.66
CA PRO A 105 -2.88 4.37 10.62
C PRO A 105 -2.50 2.94 10.99
N ALA A 106 -2.32 2.08 9.99
CA ALA A 106 -1.89 0.70 10.16
C ALA A 106 -0.74 0.37 9.21
N VAL A 107 0.27 -0.33 9.72
CA VAL A 107 1.38 -0.88 8.93
C VAL A 107 1.34 -2.40 9.04
N ILE A 108 1.25 -3.06 7.90
CA ILE A 108 1.08 -4.51 7.79
C ILE A 108 2.30 -5.09 7.07
N VAL A 109 2.86 -6.15 7.62
CA VAL A 109 3.98 -6.90 7.04
C VAL A 109 3.56 -8.33 6.78
N ASP A 110 3.82 -8.80 5.55
CA ASP A 110 3.54 -10.16 5.08
C ASP A 110 2.08 -10.60 5.30
N GLN A 111 1.13 -9.64 5.29
CA GLN A 111 -0.30 -9.85 5.51
C GLN A 111 -0.64 -10.57 6.84
N ARG A 112 0.28 -10.54 7.79
CA ARG A 112 0.19 -11.30 9.03
C ARG A 112 0.41 -10.46 10.28
N TYR A 113 1.35 -9.54 10.23
CA TYR A 113 1.74 -8.71 11.37
C TYR A 113 1.27 -7.29 11.16
N VAL A 114 0.62 -6.70 12.15
CA VAL A 114 0.09 -5.33 12.07
C VAL A 114 0.52 -4.51 13.27
N VAL A 115 0.90 -3.25 13.01
CA VAL A 115 1.11 -2.21 14.00
C VAL A 115 0.12 -1.08 13.74
N TYR A 116 -0.64 -0.71 14.75
CA TYR A 116 -1.61 0.38 14.71
C TYR A 116 -1.07 1.64 15.38
N GLY A 117 -1.47 2.81 14.87
CA GLY A 117 -1.22 4.09 15.51
C GLY A 117 0.22 4.60 15.40
N GLU A 118 1.08 3.93 14.64
CA GLU A 118 2.45 4.39 14.38
C GLU A 118 2.50 5.06 13.00
N SER A 119 2.79 6.36 12.99
CA SER A 119 2.90 7.15 11.75
C SER A 119 4.24 7.00 11.02
N ASN A 120 5.25 6.49 11.72
CA ASN A 120 6.56 6.19 11.13
C ASN A 120 6.61 4.72 10.70
N VAL A 121 6.58 4.49 9.39
CA VAL A 121 6.57 3.14 8.81
C VAL A 121 7.80 2.33 9.21
N GLU A 122 8.97 2.94 9.24
CA GLU A 122 10.21 2.27 9.61
C GLU A 122 10.18 1.79 11.07
N GLN A 123 9.67 2.61 11.99
CA GLN A 123 9.48 2.23 13.40
C GLN A 123 8.46 1.10 13.55
N ALA A 124 7.38 1.12 12.79
CA ALA A 124 6.40 0.03 12.78
C ALA A 124 7.02 -1.29 12.33
N VAL A 125 7.80 -1.26 11.25
CA VAL A 125 8.53 -2.43 10.74
C VAL A 125 9.54 -2.96 11.76
N LEU A 126 10.28 -2.08 12.45
CA LEU A 126 11.22 -2.48 13.52
C LEU A 126 10.50 -3.18 14.68
N ARG A 127 9.33 -2.69 15.09
CA ARG A 127 8.51 -3.35 16.13
C ARG A 127 8.06 -4.75 15.71
N ILE A 128 7.66 -4.90 14.45
CA ILE A 128 7.27 -6.21 13.91
C ILE A 128 8.45 -7.18 13.90
N LYS A 129 9.63 -6.72 13.45
CA LYS A 129 10.84 -7.54 13.46
C LYS A 129 11.23 -7.99 14.86
N ALA A 130 11.24 -7.08 15.82
CA ALA A 130 11.52 -7.40 17.22
C ALA A 130 10.52 -8.43 17.79
N TYR A 131 9.24 -8.33 17.43
CA TYR A 131 8.24 -9.33 17.81
C TYR A 131 8.51 -10.71 17.19
N GLN A 132 8.87 -10.74 15.91
CA GLN A 132 9.20 -11.98 15.19
C GLN A 132 10.42 -12.70 15.80
N GLU A 133 11.44 -11.94 16.24
CA GLU A 133 12.65 -12.46 16.85
C GLU A 133 12.43 -13.00 18.28
N ASN A 134 11.54 -12.37 19.05
CA ASN A 134 11.25 -12.73 20.45
C ASN A 134 10.11 -13.74 20.59
N GLY A 135 9.36 -14.02 19.53
CA GLY A 135 8.19 -14.89 19.53
C GLY A 135 8.45 -16.33 19.07
N GLN A 136 9.72 -16.74 18.97
CA GLN A 136 10.12 -18.13 18.66
C GLN A 136 10.43 -18.90 19.93
#